data_eb8fd05a019827adefcb852af7dd6f10
#
_entry.id   eb8fd05a019827adefcb852af7dd6f10
#
_cell.length_a   1.000
_cell.length_b   1.000
_cell.length_c   1.000
_cell.angle_alpha   90.00
_cell.angle_beta   90.00
_cell.angle_gamma   90.00
#
_symmetry.space_group_name_H-M   'P 1'
#
loop_
_entity.id
_entity.type
_entity.pdbx_description
1 polymer ?
#
loop_
_entity_poly.entity_id
_entity_poly.type
_entity_poly.pdbx_seq_one_letter_code
_entity_poly.pdbx_strand_id
1 'polypeptide(L)'
;VIHNFEELANSTRRIFHIVSDASVDESKYFKDIFFTNWGTGILIKDGLKYFLLTARHVMDDYFQYSSGANTSPFRVTDKSITSFSKVDDFLYPKYFWTIGDIVEEHEYYDFKDAILVELFHPLPGQIIDHFIDIDTVIPLEIDDFKDGMVAVDFGYSIESNPYFYDPSNDIAPFDGDVHSCSTKIYMDGINGHLRKNRFTFVFEKYNYLDLDTNGMSGGLIIGVVDGIARPLGMHFLGDPTSKYINFLPIAELFRAIKRRNELEKIVIDHHAYDRLTQNHGLESIGEMFFEWASRQPPESLRSVKDNPMALADDMNDFILQNKDMFLAAEAEKEELGLLNDDDKNFGMKGLIEIHEKYKKWRDKEQQ
;
A
#
# COMPACT_ATOMS: atom_id res chain seq x y z
N VAL A 1 -13.46 16.01 7.69
CA VAL A 1 -12.77 15.95 6.40
C VAL A 1 -13.67 15.15 5.47
N ILE A 2 -14.13 15.76 4.39
CA ILE A 2 -14.92 15.06 3.36
C ILE A 2 -13.87 14.41 2.45
N HIS A 3 -13.71 13.10 2.56
CA HIS A 3 -12.85 12.36 1.64
C HIS A 3 -13.54 12.29 0.28
N ASN A 4 -12.77 12.59 -0.76
CA ASN A 4 -13.23 12.39 -2.11
C ASN A 4 -13.39 10.86 -2.34
N PHE A 5 -14.45 10.46 -3.03
CA PHE A 5 -14.70 9.07 -3.41
C PHE A 5 -13.48 8.43 -4.12
N GLU A 6 -12.84 9.19 -4.98
CA GLU A 6 -11.65 8.79 -5.72
C GLU A 6 -10.44 8.54 -4.81
N GLU A 7 -10.23 9.37 -3.78
CA GLU A 7 -9.15 9.15 -2.80
C GLU A 7 -9.31 7.85 -2.03
N LEU A 8 -10.55 7.53 -1.63
CA LEU A 8 -10.85 6.28 -0.96
C LEU A 8 -10.65 5.09 -1.90
N ALA A 9 -11.17 5.15 -3.13
CA ALA A 9 -11.01 4.09 -4.12
C ALA A 9 -9.53 3.82 -4.42
N ASN A 10 -8.75 4.87 -4.62
CA ASN A 10 -7.31 4.78 -4.90
C ASN A 10 -6.46 4.34 -3.70
N SER A 11 -7.03 4.17 -2.49
CA SER A 11 -6.34 3.51 -1.40
C SER A 11 -6.24 1.99 -1.56
N THR A 12 -6.98 1.44 -2.53
CA THR A 12 -6.93 0.02 -2.86
C THR A 12 -5.61 -0.33 -3.54
N ARG A 13 -5.01 -1.45 -3.13
CA ARG A 13 -3.71 -1.92 -3.63
C ARG A 13 -3.82 -3.36 -4.08
N ARG A 14 -3.07 -3.67 -5.12
CA ARG A 14 -2.92 -5.03 -5.60
C ARG A 14 -1.80 -5.74 -4.86
N ILE A 15 -2.04 -7.00 -4.53
CA ILE A 15 -1.06 -7.90 -3.95
C ILE A 15 -0.54 -8.81 -5.05
N PHE A 16 0.78 -8.82 -5.23
CA PHE A 16 1.47 -9.72 -6.13
C PHE A 16 2.27 -10.74 -5.35
N HIS A 17 2.13 -11.98 -5.72
CA HIS A 17 3.02 -13.02 -5.23
C HIS A 17 4.19 -13.21 -6.20
N ILE A 18 5.39 -13.39 -5.67
CA ILE A 18 6.61 -13.61 -6.45
C ILE A 18 6.87 -15.10 -6.47
N VAL A 19 6.88 -15.66 -7.68
CA VAL A 19 7.08 -17.11 -7.89
C VAL A 19 8.56 -17.48 -7.96
N SER A 20 9.40 -16.54 -8.38
CA SER A 20 10.85 -16.74 -8.44
C SER A 20 11.58 -15.64 -7.68
N ASP A 21 12.86 -15.87 -7.40
CA ASP A 21 13.73 -14.90 -6.76
C ASP A 21 13.90 -13.68 -7.67
N ALA A 22 13.03 -12.67 -7.48
CA ALA A 22 13.13 -11.40 -8.19
C ALA A 22 14.40 -10.70 -7.70
N SER A 23 15.53 -11.01 -8.31
CA SER A 23 16.78 -10.33 -8.01
C SER A 23 16.71 -8.91 -8.51
N VAL A 24 16.88 -7.95 -7.59
CA VAL A 24 17.13 -6.56 -7.94
C VAL A 24 18.58 -6.50 -8.36
N ASP A 25 18.83 -6.06 -9.57
CA ASP A 25 20.20 -5.86 -10.03
C ASP A 25 20.77 -4.54 -9.51
N GLU A 26 22.04 -4.32 -9.78
CA GLU A 26 22.76 -3.09 -9.43
C GLU A 26 22.11 -1.82 -10.05
N SER A 27 21.29 -2.00 -11.11
CA SER A 27 20.57 -0.92 -11.78
C SER A 27 19.24 -0.53 -11.13
N LYS A 28 18.85 -1.15 -10.04
CA LYS A 28 17.56 -0.94 -9.32
C LYS A 28 16.31 -1.37 -10.13
N TYR A 29 16.47 -2.15 -11.19
CA TYR A 29 15.37 -2.69 -11.97
C TYR A 29 15.20 -4.18 -11.71
N PHE A 30 13.97 -4.66 -11.83
CA PHE A 30 13.72 -6.09 -11.81
C PHE A 30 14.17 -6.73 -13.12
N LYS A 31 14.98 -7.79 -13.02
CA LYS A 31 15.37 -8.60 -14.18
C LYS A 31 14.36 -9.69 -14.49
N ASP A 32 13.77 -10.27 -13.44
CA ASP A 32 12.82 -11.36 -13.56
C ASP A 32 11.48 -10.94 -12.95
N ILE A 33 10.44 -10.96 -13.77
CA ILE A 33 9.10 -10.53 -13.37
C ILE A 33 8.16 -11.74 -13.48
N PHE A 34 8.23 -12.62 -12.50
CA PHE A 34 7.25 -13.69 -12.37
C PHE A 34 6.30 -13.35 -11.21
N PHE A 35 5.20 -12.72 -11.55
CA PHE A 35 4.18 -12.36 -10.57
C PHE A 35 2.91 -13.15 -10.82
N THR A 36 2.31 -13.63 -9.74
CA THR A 36 0.92 -14.07 -9.74
C THR A 36 0.04 -13.05 -9.04
N ASN A 37 -1.21 -12.97 -9.42
CA ASN A 37 -2.18 -12.17 -8.69
C ASN A 37 -2.73 -12.99 -7.53
N TRP A 38 -2.67 -12.42 -6.31
CA TRP A 38 -3.23 -13.09 -5.13
C TRP A 38 -4.43 -12.38 -4.56
N GLY A 39 -4.57 -11.10 -4.77
CA GLY A 39 -5.71 -10.40 -4.22
C GLY A 39 -5.49 -8.91 -4.12
N THR A 40 -6.33 -8.34 -3.30
CA THR A 40 -6.42 -6.91 -3.07
C THR A 40 -6.21 -6.61 -1.60
N GLY A 41 -5.76 -5.40 -1.29
CA GLY A 41 -5.70 -4.89 0.07
C GLY A 41 -6.00 -3.40 0.11
N ILE A 42 -6.25 -2.89 1.29
CA ILE A 42 -6.53 -1.48 1.57
C ILE A 42 -5.31 -0.88 2.24
N LEU A 43 -4.73 0.14 1.63
CA LEU A 43 -3.61 0.86 2.22
C LEU A 43 -4.11 1.79 3.31
N ILE A 44 -3.61 1.56 4.51
CA ILE A 44 -3.98 2.28 5.72
C ILE A 44 -2.76 3.00 6.28
N LYS A 45 -2.99 4.20 6.79
CA LYS A 45 -2.02 4.95 7.58
C LYS A 45 -2.50 5.09 9.01
N ASP A 46 -1.59 4.85 9.96
CA ASP A 46 -1.78 5.07 11.38
C ASP A 46 -0.53 5.78 11.94
N GLY A 47 -0.65 7.07 12.22
CA GLY A 47 0.49 7.92 12.53
C GLY A 47 1.47 8.03 11.36
N LEU A 48 2.72 7.59 11.55
CA LEU A 48 3.76 7.59 10.51
C LEU A 48 3.89 6.24 9.79
N LYS A 49 3.14 5.22 10.19
CA LYS A 49 3.24 3.87 9.65
C LYS A 49 2.19 3.60 8.59
N TYR A 50 2.56 2.77 7.62
CA TYR A 50 1.67 2.26 6.58
C TYR A 50 1.39 0.78 6.81
N PHE A 51 0.15 0.42 6.56
CA PHE A 51 -0.36 -0.94 6.71
C PHE A 51 -1.19 -1.32 5.50
N LEU A 52 -1.19 -2.61 5.20
CA LEU A 52 -2.12 -3.22 4.27
C LEU A 52 -3.13 -4.05 5.06
N LEU A 53 -4.39 -3.68 4.98
CA LEU A 53 -5.49 -4.49 5.48
C LEU A 53 -5.98 -5.40 4.34
N THR A 54 -6.04 -6.70 4.56
CA THR A 54 -6.49 -7.67 3.54
C THR A 54 -7.15 -8.87 4.17
N ALA A 55 -7.76 -9.73 3.35
CA ALA A 55 -8.32 -11.00 3.80
C ALA A 55 -7.19 -12.01 4.06
N ARG A 56 -7.33 -12.80 5.12
CA ARG A 56 -6.33 -13.79 5.52
C ARG A 56 -6.11 -14.84 4.45
N HIS A 57 -7.19 -15.35 3.85
CA HIS A 57 -7.11 -16.39 2.82
C HIS A 57 -6.31 -15.93 1.57
N VAL A 58 -6.19 -14.62 1.32
CA VAL A 58 -5.33 -14.07 0.27
C VAL A 58 -3.85 -14.38 0.54
N MET A 59 -3.49 -14.55 1.82
CA MET A 59 -2.11 -14.74 2.27
C MET A 59 -1.82 -16.16 2.78
N ASP A 60 -2.84 -17.02 2.92
CA ASP A 60 -2.68 -18.34 3.54
C ASP A 60 -1.68 -19.23 2.81
N ASP A 61 -1.70 -19.23 1.48
CA ASP A 61 -0.73 -19.99 0.69
C ASP A 61 0.70 -19.48 0.89
N TYR A 62 0.86 -18.17 1.05
CA TYR A 62 2.14 -17.56 1.33
C TYR A 62 2.76 -18.09 2.63
N PHE A 63 1.99 -18.12 3.70
CA PHE A 63 2.49 -18.58 4.99
C PHE A 63 2.85 -20.07 5.01
N GLN A 64 2.31 -20.84 4.09
CA GLN A 64 2.68 -22.25 3.89
C GLN A 64 3.97 -22.43 3.09
N TYR A 65 4.25 -21.54 2.14
CA TYR A 65 5.40 -21.65 1.23
C TYR A 65 6.65 -20.90 1.71
N SER A 66 6.52 -19.99 2.67
CA SER A 66 7.63 -19.12 3.11
C SER A 66 8.76 -19.82 3.84
N SER A 67 8.61 -21.09 4.23
CA SER A 67 9.60 -21.82 5.05
C SER A 67 10.95 -22.12 4.37
N GLY A 68 11.21 -21.63 3.18
CA GLY A 68 12.45 -21.88 2.44
C GLY A 68 12.84 -20.81 1.42
N ALA A 69 12.07 -19.78 1.23
CA ALA A 69 12.37 -18.73 0.24
C ALA A 69 13.16 -17.57 0.87
N ASN A 70 14.30 -17.25 0.29
CA ASN A 70 15.17 -16.13 0.72
C ASN A 70 14.63 -14.75 0.33
N THR A 71 13.36 -14.61 0.00
CA THR A 71 12.77 -13.37 -0.47
C THR A 71 11.39 -13.13 0.13
N SER A 72 11.10 -11.88 0.45
CA SER A 72 9.72 -11.49 0.77
C SER A 72 8.84 -11.80 -0.44
N PRO A 73 7.90 -12.73 -0.35
CA PRO A 73 7.27 -13.36 -1.51
C PRO A 73 6.12 -12.55 -2.09
N PHE A 74 5.74 -11.45 -1.48
CA PHE A 74 4.74 -10.60 -2.07
C PHE A 74 5.14 -9.13 -2.11
N ARG A 75 4.54 -8.42 -3.05
CA ARG A 75 4.69 -7.00 -3.28
C ARG A 75 3.32 -6.36 -3.37
N VAL A 76 3.26 -5.10 -3.03
CA VAL A 76 2.02 -4.32 -3.03
C VAL A 76 2.20 -3.11 -3.91
N THR A 77 1.28 -2.86 -4.84
CA THR A 77 1.36 -1.68 -5.72
C THR A 77 0.00 -1.31 -6.29
N ASP A 78 -0.12 -0.08 -6.76
CA ASP A 78 -1.20 0.44 -7.60
C ASP A 78 -0.74 0.72 -9.04
N LYS A 79 0.54 0.44 -9.35
CA LYS A 79 1.16 0.75 -10.63
C LYS A 79 1.17 -0.46 -11.57
N SER A 80 1.14 -0.19 -12.86
CA SER A 80 1.41 -1.19 -13.88
C SER A 80 2.87 -1.63 -13.82
N ILE A 81 3.10 -2.94 -13.94
CA ILE A 81 4.43 -3.54 -13.88
C ILE A 81 4.98 -3.64 -15.30
N THR A 82 6.23 -3.22 -15.47
CA THR A 82 6.97 -3.32 -16.72
C THR A 82 8.38 -3.81 -16.43
N SER A 83 9.14 -4.16 -17.47
CA SER A 83 10.57 -4.45 -17.35
C SER A 83 11.40 -3.24 -16.84
N PHE A 84 10.80 -2.06 -16.80
CA PHE A 84 11.39 -0.82 -16.27
C PHE A 84 10.85 -0.45 -14.90
N SER A 85 10.00 -1.29 -14.30
CA SER A 85 9.52 -1.06 -12.94
C SER A 85 10.67 -1.05 -11.97
N LYS A 86 10.70 -0.05 -11.12
CA LYS A 86 11.72 0.12 -10.10
C LYS A 86 11.30 -0.53 -8.80
N VAL A 87 12.25 -0.71 -7.90
CA VAL A 87 11.98 -1.24 -6.56
C VAL A 87 11.05 -0.35 -5.75
N ASP A 88 11.09 0.95 -5.96
CA ASP A 88 10.23 1.95 -5.32
C ASP A 88 8.82 2.04 -5.94
N ASP A 89 8.53 1.28 -7.00
CA ASP A 89 7.16 1.08 -7.48
C ASP A 89 6.34 0.13 -6.58
N PHE A 90 6.98 -0.52 -5.59
CA PHE A 90 6.35 -1.50 -4.72
C PHE A 90 6.48 -1.12 -3.25
N LEU A 91 5.49 -1.54 -2.46
CA LEU A 91 5.53 -1.53 -1.01
C LEU A 91 5.89 -2.93 -0.52
N TYR A 92 6.67 -3.00 0.54
CA TYR A 92 7.25 -4.23 1.06
C TYR A 92 6.69 -4.57 2.43
N PRO A 93 6.27 -5.83 2.66
CA PRO A 93 5.74 -6.27 3.94
C PRO A 93 6.86 -6.43 4.98
N LYS A 94 6.55 -6.09 6.23
CA LYS A 94 7.48 -6.16 7.37
C LYS A 94 7.03 -7.13 8.45
N TYR A 95 5.83 -6.93 8.94
CA TYR A 95 5.19 -7.73 9.98
C TYR A 95 3.74 -7.97 9.62
N PHE A 96 3.11 -8.94 10.25
CA PHE A 96 1.66 -9.04 10.19
C PHE A 96 1.04 -9.41 11.55
N TRP A 97 -0.24 -9.12 11.68
CA TRP A 97 -1.09 -9.46 12.80
C TRP A 97 -2.40 -10.07 12.32
N THR A 98 -2.85 -11.07 13.03
CA THR A 98 -4.19 -11.65 12.85
C THR A 98 -5.22 -10.78 13.57
N ILE A 99 -5.45 -9.57 13.09
CA ILE A 99 -6.30 -8.58 13.79
C ILE A 99 -7.73 -9.04 13.98
N GLY A 100 -8.19 -9.97 13.16
CA GLY A 100 -9.51 -10.57 13.31
C GLY A 100 -9.70 -11.32 14.63
N ASP A 101 -8.60 -11.78 15.25
CA ASP A 101 -8.65 -12.55 16.51
C ASP A 101 -8.99 -11.66 17.73
N ILE A 102 -8.84 -10.33 17.63
CA ILE A 102 -9.19 -9.38 18.71
C ILE A 102 -10.45 -8.58 18.43
N VAL A 103 -11.09 -8.78 17.28
CA VAL A 103 -12.43 -8.25 17.05
C VAL A 103 -13.40 -9.02 17.94
N GLU A 104 -14.31 -8.32 18.61
CA GLU A 104 -15.35 -8.97 19.39
C GLU A 104 -16.14 -9.94 18.51
N GLU A 105 -16.41 -11.15 19.04
CA GLU A 105 -17.18 -12.15 18.32
C GLU A 105 -18.54 -11.56 17.94
N HIS A 106 -18.82 -11.54 16.67
CA HIS A 106 -20.11 -11.12 16.14
C HIS A 106 -20.84 -12.36 15.62
N GLU A 107 -22.10 -12.53 16.04
CA GLU A 107 -22.88 -13.73 15.69
C GLU A 107 -22.94 -14.00 14.17
N TYR A 108 -22.72 -12.96 13.35
CA TYR A 108 -22.99 -13.01 11.90
C TYR A 108 -21.80 -12.65 11.01
N TYR A 109 -20.68 -12.18 11.58
CA TYR A 109 -19.49 -11.83 10.83
C TYR A 109 -18.29 -12.62 11.36
N ASP A 110 -17.63 -13.36 10.50
CA ASP A 110 -16.37 -14.03 10.84
C ASP A 110 -15.17 -13.13 10.52
N PHE A 111 -14.76 -12.36 11.52
CA PHE A 111 -13.63 -11.46 11.39
C PHE A 111 -12.26 -12.17 11.36
N LYS A 112 -12.19 -13.48 11.66
CA LYS A 112 -10.92 -14.23 11.71
C LYS A 112 -10.18 -14.23 10.37
N ASP A 113 -10.90 -13.94 9.28
CA ASP A 113 -10.30 -13.81 7.95
C ASP A 113 -9.69 -12.42 7.68
N ALA A 114 -9.48 -11.59 8.69
CA ALA A 114 -8.84 -10.30 8.51
C ALA A 114 -7.42 -10.29 9.09
N ILE A 115 -6.46 -9.86 8.26
CA ILE A 115 -5.08 -9.62 8.70
C ILE A 115 -4.65 -8.19 8.39
N LEU A 116 -3.71 -7.72 9.18
CA LEU A 116 -3.03 -6.43 8.98
C LEU A 116 -1.55 -6.69 8.73
N VAL A 117 -1.03 -6.15 7.66
CA VAL A 117 0.39 -6.23 7.31
C VAL A 117 1.02 -4.86 7.49
N GLU A 118 1.97 -4.70 8.41
CA GLU A 118 2.81 -3.50 8.47
C GLU A 118 3.76 -3.51 7.27
N LEU A 119 3.82 -2.40 6.58
CA LEU A 119 4.73 -2.20 5.47
C LEU A 119 5.98 -1.49 5.96
N PHE A 120 7.10 -1.74 5.30
CA PHE A 120 8.28 -0.90 5.49
C PHE A 120 7.94 0.54 5.13
N HIS A 121 8.61 1.47 5.78
CA HIS A 121 8.50 2.88 5.41
C HIS A 121 8.83 3.04 3.92
N PRO A 122 8.11 3.92 3.21
CA PRO A 122 8.40 4.16 1.80
C PRO A 122 9.89 4.39 1.56
N LEU A 123 10.42 3.74 0.52
CA LEU A 123 11.79 3.98 0.10
C LEU A 123 11.97 5.44 -0.34
N PRO A 124 13.19 5.98 -0.25
CA PRO A 124 13.50 7.30 -0.80
C PRO A 124 13.03 7.40 -2.27
N GLY A 125 12.28 8.46 -2.60
CA GLY A 125 11.66 8.65 -3.91
C GLY A 125 10.28 8.03 -4.07
N GLN A 126 9.87 7.13 -3.18
CA GLN A 126 8.54 6.54 -3.21
C GLN A 126 7.52 7.49 -2.60
N ILE A 127 6.55 7.89 -3.38
CA ILE A 127 5.46 8.74 -2.92
C ILE A 127 4.19 7.91 -2.81
N ILE A 128 3.56 7.98 -1.64
CA ILE A 128 2.28 7.36 -1.38
C ILE A 128 1.21 8.43 -1.34
N ASP A 129 0.45 8.53 -2.43
CA ASP A 129 -0.54 9.61 -2.60
C ASP A 129 -1.90 9.28 -1.99
N HIS A 130 -2.27 8.00 -1.97
CA HIS A 130 -3.62 7.57 -1.61
C HIS A 130 -3.56 6.48 -0.53
N PHE A 131 -4.18 6.77 0.61
CA PHE A 131 -4.30 5.86 1.75
C PHE A 131 -5.49 6.27 2.61
N ILE A 132 -5.98 5.37 3.43
CA ILE A 132 -6.96 5.67 4.47
C ILE A 132 -6.22 6.01 5.76
N ASP A 133 -6.25 7.26 6.15
CA ASP A 133 -5.76 7.67 7.47
C ASP A 133 -6.85 7.40 8.52
N ILE A 134 -6.61 6.39 9.37
CA ILE A 134 -7.60 5.94 10.36
C ILE A 134 -7.80 6.90 11.53
N ASP A 135 -6.96 7.95 11.65
CA ASP A 135 -7.15 9.01 12.64
C ASP A 135 -8.16 10.07 12.14
N THR A 136 -8.35 10.17 10.84
CA THR A 136 -9.15 11.23 10.22
C THR A 136 -10.37 10.73 9.48
N VAL A 137 -10.33 9.52 8.93
CA VAL A 137 -11.43 8.90 8.19
C VAL A 137 -12.47 8.34 9.16
N ILE A 138 -13.73 8.65 8.91
CA ILE A 138 -14.86 8.13 9.69
C ILE A 138 -15.54 7.03 8.87
N PRO A 139 -15.39 5.74 9.24
CA PRO A 139 -16.06 4.64 8.56
C PRO A 139 -17.57 4.65 8.86
N LEU A 140 -18.33 3.88 8.09
CA LEU A 140 -19.73 3.59 8.42
C LEU A 140 -19.77 2.51 9.52
N GLU A 141 -20.54 2.78 10.56
CA GLU A 141 -20.83 1.81 11.61
C GLU A 141 -21.92 0.82 11.17
N ILE A 142 -21.95 -0.36 11.77
CA ILE A 142 -22.96 -1.38 11.43
C ILE A 142 -24.39 -0.82 11.63
N ASP A 143 -24.58 0.03 12.63
CA ASP A 143 -25.88 0.67 12.91
C ASP A 143 -26.30 1.68 11.84
N ASP A 144 -25.36 2.20 11.05
CA ASP A 144 -25.62 3.09 9.93
C ASP A 144 -26.11 2.34 8.68
N PHE A 145 -25.96 1.02 8.63
CA PHE A 145 -26.28 0.23 7.46
C PHE A 145 -27.79 0.19 7.20
N LYS A 146 -28.16 0.54 5.98
CA LYS A 146 -29.57 0.53 5.55
C LYS A 146 -29.74 -0.30 4.31
N ASP A 147 -30.85 -1.04 4.26
CA ASP A 147 -31.22 -1.78 3.05
C ASP A 147 -31.39 -0.83 1.88
N GLY A 148 -30.79 -1.17 0.74
CA GLY A 148 -30.78 -0.34 -0.46
C GLY A 148 -29.75 0.79 -0.46
N MET A 149 -28.87 0.90 0.56
CA MET A 149 -27.77 1.86 0.56
C MET A 149 -26.86 1.59 -0.65
N VAL A 150 -26.59 2.64 -1.43
CA VAL A 150 -25.68 2.56 -2.59
C VAL A 150 -24.26 2.38 -2.10
N ALA A 151 -23.56 1.46 -2.73
CA ALA A 151 -22.15 1.21 -2.46
C ALA A 151 -21.39 0.81 -3.73
N VAL A 152 -20.06 0.92 -3.67
CA VAL A 152 -19.15 0.47 -4.73
C VAL A 152 -18.05 -0.34 -4.10
N ASP A 153 -17.80 -1.51 -4.68
CA ASP A 153 -16.72 -2.42 -4.30
C ASP A 153 -15.53 -2.25 -5.24
N PHE A 154 -14.35 -2.00 -4.69
CA PHE A 154 -13.11 -1.79 -5.43
C PHE A 154 -12.09 -2.88 -5.15
N GLY A 155 -11.51 -3.41 -6.21
CA GLY A 155 -10.49 -4.44 -6.13
C GLY A 155 -9.81 -4.70 -7.47
N TYR A 156 -8.94 -5.68 -7.49
CA TYR A 156 -8.20 -6.09 -8.68
C TYR A 156 -8.58 -7.53 -9.03
N SER A 157 -9.57 -7.71 -9.91
CA SER A 157 -9.97 -9.04 -10.34
C SER A 157 -8.90 -9.69 -11.22
N ILE A 158 -8.82 -11.01 -11.14
CA ILE A 158 -7.95 -11.80 -12.02
C ILE A 158 -8.41 -11.65 -13.46
N GLU A 159 -9.72 -11.59 -13.70
CA GLU A 159 -10.29 -11.49 -15.04
C GLU A 159 -9.90 -10.21 -15.77
N SER A 160 -9.94 -9.06 -15.10
CA SER A 160 -9.52 -7.78 -15.67
C SER A 160 -7.99 -7.65 -15.83
N ASN A 161 -7.25 -8.58 -15.23
CA ASN A 161 -5.80 -8.54 -15.20
C ASN A 161 -5.20 -9.87 -15.70
N PRO A 162 -5.39 -10.25 -16.97
CA PRO A 162 -5.17 -11.59 -17.49
C PRO A 162 -3.69 -12.00 -17.67
N TYR A 163 -2.77 -11.09 -17.40
CA TYR A 163 -1.34 -11.35 -17.62
C TYR A 163 -0.64 -11.84 -16.34
N PHE A 164 -1.12 -12.95 -15.80
CA PHE A 164 -0.52 -13.58 -14.63
C PHE A 164 0.08 -14.91 -14.99
N TYR A 165 1.24 -15.15 -14.40
CA TYR A 165 1.79 -16.50 -14.39
C TYR A 165 0.89 -17.38 -13.53
N ASP A 166 0.34 -18.42 -14.15
CA ASP A 166 -0.34 -19.48 -13.44
C ASP A 166 0.64 -20.65 -13.28
N PRO A 167 1.17 -20.88 -12.06
CA PRO A 167 2.13 -21.94 -11.82
C PRO A 167 1.55 -23.35 -12.07
N SER A 168 0.22 -23.48 -12.12
CA SER A 168 -0.44 -24.76 -12.41
C SER A 168 -0.38 -25.15 -13.90
N ASN A 169 -0.10 -24.21 -14.78
CA ASN A 169 -0.16 -24.42 -16.22
C ASN A 169 1.19 -24.69 -16.89
N ASP A 170 2.32 -24.68 -16.17
CA ASP A 170 3.69 -24.86 -16.70
C ASP A 170 4.04 -24.02 -17.96
N ILE A 171 3.16 -23.13 -18.35
CA ILE A 171 3.33 -22.28 -19.52
C ILE A 171 3.63 -20.89 -18.94
N ALA A 172 4.91 -20.52 -18.93
CA ALA A 172 5.26 -19.12 -18.77
C ALA A 172 4.50 -18.34 -19.86
N PRO A 173 3.67 -17.32 -19.53
CA PRO A 173 2.95 -16.56 -20.55
C PRO A 173 3.90 -15.81 -21.50
N PHE A 174 5.18 -15.98 -21.31
CA PHE A 174 6.25 -15.30 -22.01
C PHE A 174 7.21 -16.31 -22.61
N ASP A 175 6.88 -16.76 -23.83
CA ASP A 175 7.82 -17.47 -24.68
C ASP A 175 8.72 -16.41 -25.34
N GLY A 176 9.95 -16.27 -24.83
CA GLY A 176 10.94 -15.36 -25.40
C GLY A 176 11.16 -14.07 -24.61
N ASP A 177 11.48 -13.00 -25.15
CA ASP A 177 11.93 -11.74 -24.58
C ASP A 177 11.05 -11.17 -23.45
N VAL A 178 11.38 -11.48 -22.22
CA VAL A 178 10.76 -10.93 -21.00
C VAL A 178 10.88 -9.38 -20.96
N HIS A 179 11.81 -8.83 -21.71
CA HIS A 179 12.09 -7.39 -21.76
C HIS A 179 10.99 -6.53 -22.40
N SER A 180 10.00 -7.12 -23.06
CA SER A 180 8.92 -6.38 -23.73
C SER A 180 7.56 -6.46 -23.05
N CYS A 181 7.46 -7.17 -21.93
CA CYS A 181 6.16 -7.39 -21.28
C CYS A 181 5.82 -6.27 -20.32
N SER A 182 4.65 -5.69 -20.50
CA SER A 182 4.03 -4.82 -19.52
C SER A 182 2.75 -5.45 -19.00
N THR A 183 2.64 -5.55 -17.67
CA THR A 183 1.42 -5.99 -17.02
C THR A 183 0.62 -4.77 -16.61
N LYS A 184 -0.45 -4.50 -17.35
CA LYS A 184 -1.37 -3.43 -16.99
C LYS A 184 -2.15 -3.84 -15.75
N ILE A 185 -2.39 -2.88 -14.88
CA ILE A 185 -3.23 -3.05 -13.70
C ILE A 185 -4.51 -2.27 -13.91
N TYR A 186 -5.63 -2.96 -13.77
CA TYR A 186 -6.96 -2.35 -13.83
C TYR A 186 -7.67 -2.60 -12.51
N MET A 187 -7.95 -1.51 -11.80
CA MET A 187 -8.84 -1.57 -10.65
C MET A 187 -10.28 -1.66 -11.14
N ASP A 188 -10.97 -2.68 -10.68
CA ASP A 188 -12.39 -2.86 -10.95
C ASP A 188 -13.23 -2.11 -9.93
N GLY A 189 -14.33 -1.53 -10.39
CA GLY A 189 -15.34 -0.90 -9.55
C GLY A 189 -16.70 -1.56 -9.81
N ILE A 190 -17.23 -2.29 -8.83
CA ILE A 190 -18.52 -2.94 -8.92
C ILE A 190 -19.57 -2.09 -8.20
N ASN A 191 -20.51 -1.53 -8.95
CA ASN A 191 -21.63 -0.80 -8.37
C ASN A 191 -22.71 -1.75 -7.84
N GLY A 192 -23.26 -1.39 -6.70
CA GLY A 192 -24.32 -2.18 -6.09
C GLY A 192 -24.99 -1.46 -4.94
N HIS A 193 -25.66 -2.22 -4.10
CA HIS A 193 -26.32 -1.70 -2.92
C HIS A 193 -26.34 -2.75 -1.80
N LEU A 194 -26.46 -2.28 -0.57
CA LEU A 194 -26.61 -3.17 0.57
C LEU A 194 -27.97 -3.87 0.52
N ARG A 195 -27.97 -5.14 0.82
CA ARG A 195 -29.17 -5.93 1.10
C ARG A 195 -29.08 -6.52 2.49
N LYS A 196 -30.08 -6.24 3.28
CA LYS A 196 -30.24 -6.92 4.56
C LYS A 196 -30.58 -8.38 4.31
N ASN A 197 -29.62 -9.24 4.58
CA ASN A 197 -29.85 -10.67 4.67
C ASN A 197 -30.44 -10.99 6.05
N ARG A 198 -30.78 -12.27 6.31
CA ARG A 198 -31.49 -12.69 7.52
C ARG A 198 -30.91 -12.05 8.81
N PHE A 199 -29.61 -11.88 8.88
CA PHE A 199 -28.93 -11.35 10.09
C PHE A 199 -27.80 -10.37 9.79
N THR A 200 -27.32 -10.29 8.54
CA THR A 200 -26.22 -9.44 8.11
C THR A 200 -26.63 -8.58 6.93
N PHE A 201 -25.74 -7.71 6.51
CA PHE A 201 -25.82 -7.07 5.21
C PHE A 201 -24.87 -7.77 4.25
N VAL A 202 -25.32 -7.90 3.00
CA VAL A 202 -24.51 -8.32 1.86
C VAL A 202 -24.54 -7.23 0.81
N PHE A 203 -23.52 -7.20 -0.02
CA PHE A 203 -23.45 -6.29 -1.16
C PHE A 203 -24.07 -6.97 -2.39
N GLU A 204 -25.14 -6.39 -2.97
CA GLU A 204 -25.75 -6.87 -4.19
C GLU A 204 -25.27 -6.07 -5.40
N LYS A 205 -24.63 -6.74 -6.37
CA LYS A 205 -24.13 -6.11 -7.61
C LYS A 205 -25.29 -5.63 -8.49
N TYR A 206 -25.18 -4.41 -9.04
CA TYR A 206 -26.11 -3.96 -10.07
C TYR A 206 -25.77 -4.49 -11.46
N ASN A 207 -24.46 -4.60 -11.74
CA ASN A 207 -24.03 -5.03 -13.05
C ASN A 207 -24.18 -6.54 -13.19
N TYR A 208 -24.96 -6.93 -14.18
CA TYR A 208 -25.10 -8.32 -14.61
C TYR A 208 -23.89 -8.80 -15.43
N LEU A 209 -22.81 -8.05 -15.44
CA LEU A 209 -21.55 -8.55 -15.97
C LEU A 209 -21.12 -9.69 -15.05
N ASP A 210 -20.92 -10.84 -15.67
CA ASP A 210 -20.39 -12.04 -14.99
C ASP A 210 -18.93 -11.84 -14.57
N LEU A 211 -18.59 -10.64 -14.04
CA LEU A 211 -17.24 -10.35 -13.57
C LEU A 211 -16.90 -11.30 -12.44
N ASP A 212 -15.90 -12.11 -12.68
CA ASP A 212 -15.32 -12.95 -11.65
C ASP A 212 -14.63 -12.06 -10.60
N THR A 213 -15.09 -12.18 -9.36
CA THR A 213 -14.54 -11.43 -8.23
C THR A 213 -13.29 -12.05 -7.63
N ASN A 214 -12.77 -13.13 -8.21
CA ASN A 214 -11.49 -13.71 -7.81
C ASN A 214 -10.38 -12.64 -7.90
N GLY A 215 -9.61 -12.50 -6.82
CA GLY A 215 -8.60 -11.46 -6.67
C GLY A 215 -9.10 -10.14 -6.06
N MET A 216 -10.41 -9.96 -5.90
CA MET A 216 -10.96 -8.77 -5.23
C MET A 216 -11.01 -8.89 -3.71
N SER A 217 -10.81 -10.08 -3.14
CA SER A 217 -10.77 -10.29 -1.69
C SER A 217 -9.74 -9.36 -1.04
N GLY A 218 -10.15 -8.70 0.04
CA GLY A 218 -9.39 -7.64 0.70
C GLY A 218 -9.64 -6.23 0.13
N GLY A 219 -10.46 -6.10 -0.92
CA GLY A 219 -10.81 -4.82 -1.54
C GLY A 219 -11.70 -3.94 -0.66
N LEU A 220 -11.79 -2.66 -1.01
CA LEU A 220 -12.56 -1.66 -0.26
C LEU A 220 -13.97 -1.51 -0.80
N ILE A 221 -14.96 -1.64 0.07
CA ILE A 221 -16.33 -1.24 -0.23
C ILE A 221 -16.60 0.14 0.36
N ILE A 222 -17.04 1.06 -0.49
CA ILE A 222 -17.37 2.43 -0.14
C ILE A 222 -18.89 2.58 -0.20
N GLY A 223 -19.50 2.99 0.91
CA GLY A 223 -20.90 3.37 0.98
C GLY A 223 -21.11 4.86 0.76
N VAL A 224 -22.27 5.23 0.22
CA VAL A 224 -22.65 6.64 0.02
C VAL A 224 -23.88 6.96 0.90
N VAL A 225 -23.70 7.87 1.85
CA VAL A 225 -24.75 8.36 2.76
C VAL A 225 -24.83 9.87 2.63
N ASP A 226 -26.01 10.37 2.31
CA ASP A 226 -26.26 11.81 2.14
C ASP A 226 -25.28 12.49 1.16
N GLY A 227 -24.87 11.76 0.11
CA GLY A 227 -23.91 12.22 -0.89
C GLY A 227 -22.44 12.20 -0.43
N ILE A 228 -22.16 11.66 0.75
CA ILE A 228 -20.81 11.55 1.30
C ILE A 228 -20.33 10.10 1.19
N ALA A 229 -19.16 9.93 0.58
CA ALA A 229 -18.49 8.64 0.49
C ALA A 229 -17.78 8.30 1.82
N ARG A 230 -17.99 7.08 2.33
CA ARG A 230 -17.37 6.60 3.56
C ARG A 230 -16.99 5.13 3.41
N PRO A 231 -15.85 4.69 3.98
CA PRO A 231 -15.52 3.27 4.04
C PRO A 231 -16.63 2.48 4.74
N LEU A 232 -17.07 1.39 4.10
CA LEU A 232 -18.16 0.56 4.59
C LEU A 232 -17.65 -0.80 5.02
N GLY A 233 -16.87 -1.46 4.18
CA GLY A 233 -16.43 -2.81 4.43
C GLY A 233 -15.20 -3.21 3.64
N MET A 234 -14.65 -4.36 4.01
CA MET A 234 -13.62 -5.08 3.28
C MET A 234 -14.25 -6.26 2.56
N HIS A 235 -14.04 -6.38 1.26
CA HIS A 235 -14.48 -7.53 0.46
C HIS A 235 -13.92 -8.82 1.04
N PHE A 236 -14.79 -9.75 1.37
CA PHE A 236 -14.40 -11.01 1.98
C PHE A 236 -14.51 -12.18 1.00
N LEU A 237 -15.69 -12.38 0.43
CA LEU A 237 -15.98 -13.51 -0.43
C LEU A 237 -17.04 -13.13 -1.46
N GLY A 238 -16.76 -13.41 -2.72
CA GLY A 238 -17.73 -13.37 -3.81
C GLY A 238 -17.84 -14.74 -4.48
N ASP A 239 -19.02 -15.07 -4.98
CA ASP A 239 -19.23 -16.23 -5.84
C ASP A 239 -19.39 -15.71 -7.27
N PRO A 240 -18.66 -16.22 -8.28
CA PRO A 240 -18.81 -15.80 -9.67
C PRO A 240 -20.25 -15.85 -10.19
N THR A 241 -21.03 -16.81 -9.71
CA THR A 241 -22.44 -16.99 -10.09
C THR A 241 -23.42 -16.22 -9.22
N SER A 242 -22.95 -15.74 -8.07
CA SER A 242 -23.77 -15.01 -7.09
C SER A 242 -23.86 -13.53 -7.44
N LYS A 243 -25.02 -12.94 -7.19
CA LYS A 243 -25.19 -11.49 -7.22
C LYS A 243 -24.62 -10.82 -5.97
N TYR A 244 -24.30 -11.60 -4.96
CA TYR A 244 -23.94 -11.11 -3.63
C TYR A 244 -22.45 -11.26 -3.37
N ILE A 245 -21.93 -10.26 -2.67
CA ILE A 245 -20.58 -10.25 -2.12
C ILE A 245 -20.72 -10.14 -0.60
N ASN A 246 -20.05 -11.02 0.11
CA ASN A 246 -19.90 -10.92 1.55
C ASN A 246 -18.74 -9.98 1.88
N PHE A 247 -18.90 -9.18 2.93
CA PHE A 247 -17.87 -8.25 3.38
C PHE A 247 -17.78 -8.20 4.90
N LEU A 248 -16.66 -7.76 5.39
CA LEU A 248 -16.45 -7.49 6.82
C LEU A 248 -16.62 -5.98 7.08
N PRO A 249 -17.45 -5.55 8.05
CA PRO A 249 -17.60 -4.16 8.44
C PRO A 249 -16.27 -3.53 8.83
N ILE A 250 -15.86 -2.47 8.12
CA ILE A 250 -14.51 -1.92 8.25
C ILE A 250 -14.31 -1.15 9.56
N ALA A 251 -15.36 -0.63 10.16
CA ALA A 251 -15.29 0.09 11.43
C ALA A 251 -14.73 -0.79 12.56
N GLU A 252 -15.15 -2.07 12.61
CA GLU A 252 -14.63 -3.04 13.57
C GLU A 252 -13.14 -3.32 13.34
N LEU A 253 -12.76 -3.45 12.07
CA LEU A 253 -11.36 -3.66 11.69
C LEU A 253 -10.49 -2.45 12.05
N PHE A 254 -10.97 -1.23 11.89
CA PHE A 254 -10.23 -0.02 12.30
C PHE A 254 -10.04 0.04 13.81
N ARG A 255 -11.04 -0.38 14.60
CA ARG A 255 -10.90 -0.51 16.05
C ARG A 255 -9.85 -1.57 16.43
N ALA A 256 -9.86 -2.71 15.75
CA ALA A 256 -8.86 -3.76 15.95
C ALA A 256 -7.45 -3.29 15.57
N ILE A 257 -7.28 -2.54 14.49
CA ILE A 257 -5.98 -1.95 14.11
C ILE A 257 -5.41 -1.08 15.22
N LYS A 258 -6.22 -0.28 15.90
CA LYS A 258 -5.77 0.54 17.05
C LYS A 258 -5.34 -0.30 18.25
N ARG A 259 -5.84 -1.51 18.36
CA ARG A 259 -5.55 -2.45 19.45
C ARG A 259 -4.51 -3.52 19.08
N ARG A 260 -3.92 -3.48 17.87
CA ARG A 260 -3.00 -4.50 17.35
C ARG A 260 -1.83 -4.87 18.28
N ASN A 261 -1.43 -3.94 19.16
CA ASN A 261 -0.36 -4.19 20.15
C ASN A 261 -0.77 -5.23 21.22
N GLU A 262 -2.03 -5.63 21.28
CA GLU A 262 -2.51 -6.73 22.14
C GLU A 262 -2.14 -8.11 21.54
N LEU A 263 -1.73 -8.14 20.27
CA LEU A 263 -1.35 -9.35 19.54
C LEU A 263 0.17 -9.44 19.38
N GLU A 264 0.65 -10.67 19.26
CA GLU A 264 2.02 -10.92 18.82
C GLU A 264 2.17 -10.55 17.33
N LYS A 265 3.21 -9.78 17.02
CA LYS A 265 3.58 -9.50 15.64
C LYS A 265 4.39 -10.66 15.08
N ILE A 266 4.02 -11.09 13.87
CA ILE A 266 4.71 -12.17 13.17
C ILE A 266 5.64 -11.55 12.12
N VAL A 267 6.92 -11.94 12.18
CA VAL A 267 7.97 -11.40 11.31
C VAL A 267 7.86 -12.02 9.92
N ILE A 268 7.90 -11.18 8.89
CA ILE A 268 8.04 -11.60 7.50
C ILE A 268 9.53 -11.58 7.12
N ASP A 269 9.94 -12.45 6.20
CA ASP A 269 11.32 -12.46 5.72
C ASP A 269 11.71 -11.14 5.04
N HIS A 270 12.82 -10.55 5.48
CA HIS A 270 13.26 -9.22 5.09
C HIS A 270 14.39 -9.20 4.05
N HIS A 271 14.91 -10.34 3.62
CA HIS A 271 16.11 -10.40 2.77
C HIS A 271 16.03 -9.55 1.50
N ALA A 272 14.84 -9.46 0.89
CA ALA A 272 14.68 -8.62 -0.29
C ALA A 272 14.80 -7.12 0.06
N TYR A 273 14.22 -6.69 1.17
CA TYR A 273 14.31 -5.30 1.63
C TYR A 273 15.74 -4.93 2.02
N ASP A 274 16.46 -5.82 2.69
CA ASP A 274 17.86 -5.60 3.07
C ASP A 274 18.74 -5.33 1.85
N ARG A 275 18.56 -6.09 0.78
CA ARG A 275 19.27 -5.86 -0.50
C ARG A 275 18.92 -4.52 -1.13
N LEU A 276 17.67 -4.10 -1.04
CA LEU A 276 17.21 -2.83 -1.59
C LEU A 276 17.79 -1.64 -0.86
N THR A 277 17.83 -1.69 0.47
CA THR A 277 18.29 -0.56 1.29
C THR A 277 19.79 -0.34 1.20
N GLN A 278 20.58 -1.37 0.86
CA GLN A 278 22.02 -1.24 0.65
C GLN A 278 22.38 -0.34 -0.54
N ASN A 279 21.51 -0.21 -1.52
CA ASN A 279 21.73 0.55 -2.74
C ASN A 279 21.13 1.96 -2.72
N HIS A 280 20.41 2.34 -1.66
CA HIS A 280 19.79 3.66 -1.53
C HIS A 280 20.66 4.58 -0.67
N GLY A 281 21.53 5.35 -1.33
CA GLY A 281 22.37 6.39 -0.73
C GLY A 281 21.87 7.81 -1.00
N LEU A 282 22.79 8.79 -0.93
CA LEU A 282 22.51 10.21 -1.19
C LEU A 282 21.94 10.50 -2.59
N GLU A 283 22.20 9.63 -3.58
CA GLU A 283 21.60 9.75 -4.92
C GLU A 283 20.07 9.71 -4.89
N SER A 284 19.52 8.90 -4.01
CA SER A 284 18.07 8.78 -3.87
C SER A 284 17.43 10.03 -3.25
N ILE A 285 18.11 10.78 -2.40
CA ILE A 285 17.59 12.05 -1.88
C ILE A 285 17.45 13.07 -3.02
N GLY A 286 18.37 13.06 -3.96
CA GLY A 286 18.29 13.90 -5.17
C GLY A 286 17.08 13.52 -6.04
N GLU A 287 16.86 12.23 -6.28
CA GLU A 287 15.70 11.74 -7.03
C GLU A 287 14.38 12.11 -6.34
N MET A 288 14.30 11.91 -5.02
CA MET A 288 13.14 12.34 -4.21
C MET A 288 12.86 13.83 -4.33
N PHE A 289 13.93 14.65 -4.25
CA PHE A 289 13.78 16.08 -4.41
C PHE A 289 13.23 16.45 -5.79
N PHE A 290 13.75 15.87 -6.86
CA PHE A 290 13.28 16.14 -8.22
C PHE A 290 11.83 15.70 -8.41
N GLU A 291 11.43 14.55 -7.85
CA GLU A 291 10.04 14.10 -7.92
C GLU A 291 9.11 15.01 -7.10
N TRP A 292 9.51 15.38 -5.90
CA TRP A 292 8.78 16.36 -5.09
C TRP A 292 8.66 17.71 -5.83
N ALA A 293 9.74 18.20 -6.40
CA ALA A 293 9.77 19.46 -7.13
C ALA A 293 8.85 19.44 -8.36
N SER A 294 8.78 18.32 -9.09
CA SER A 294 7.90 18.16 -10.25
C SER A 294 6.41 18.27 -9.93
N ARG A 295 6.04 18.04 -8.68
CA ARG A 295 4.65 18.11 -8.19
C ARG A 295 4.30 19.45 -7.56
N GLN A 296 5.29 20.31 -7.33
CA GLN A 296 5.03 21.64 -6.79
C GLN A 296 4.51 22.58 -7.88
N PRO A 297 3.61 23.52 -7.53
CA PRO A 297 3.26 24.60 -8.43
C PRO A 297 4.54 25.35 -8.85
N PRO A 298 4.73 25.67 -10.14
CA PRO A 298 5.95 26.34 -10.63
C PRO A 298 6.31 27.61 -9.87
N GLU A 299 5.29 28.33 -9.39
CA GLU A 299 5.45 29.56 -8.61
C GLU A 299 5.94 29.32 -7.17
N SER A 300 5.85 28.09 -6.65
CA SER A 300 6.34 27.75 -5.30
C SER A 300 7.81 27.38 -5.28
N LEU A 301 8.37 27.01 -6.43
CA LEU A 301 9.79 26.71 -6.58
C LEU A 301 10.56 27.99 -6.91
N ARG A 302 11.64 28.21 -6.20
CA ARG A 302 12.56 29.29 -6.52
C ARG A 302 13.28 28.92 -7.81
N SER A 303 13.07 29.71 -8.86
CA SER A 303 13.54 29.40 -10.21
C SER A 303 15.00 28.96 -10.26
N VAL A 304 15.24 27.75 -10.71
CA VAL A 304 16.56 27.12 -10.84
C VAL A 304 17.42 27.78 -11.93
N LYS A 305 16.84 28.62 -12.79
CA LYS A 305 17.48 29.00 -14.05
C LYS A 305 18.68 29.92 -13.88
N ASP A 306 18.78 30.69 -12.78
CA ASP A 306 19.82 31.74 -12.68
C ASP A 306 20.52 31.80 -11.32
N ASN A 307 20.21 30.94 -10.34
CA ASN A 307 20.83 31.03 -9.03
C ASN A 307 20.99 29.63 -8.35
N PRO A 308 22.24 29.15 -8.20
CA PRO A 308 22.51 27.89 -7.49
C PRO A 308 21.97 27.86 -6.05
N MET A 309 21.90 29.03 -5.39
CA MET A 309 21.36 29.12 -4.03
C MET A 309 19.85 28.85 -3.98
N ALA A 310 19.11 29.13 -5.06
CA ALA A 310 17.68 28.82 -5.13
C ALA A 310 17.43 27.30 -5.09
N LEU A 311 18.28 26.51 -5.74
CA LEU A 311 18.19 25.04 -5.66
C LEU A 311 18.50 24.54 -4.24
N ALA A 312 19.51 25.13 -3.58
CA ALA A 312 19.84 24.80 -2.20
C ALA A 312 18.68 25.15 -1.23
N ASP A 313 17.99 26.26 -1.48
CA ASP A 313 16.82 26.67 -0.70
C ASP A 313 15.65 25.71 -0.88
N ASP A 314 15.36 25.32 -2.13
CA ASP A 314 14.29 24.36 -2.43
C ASP A 314 14.59 22.98 -1.85
N MET A 315 15.85 22.50 -1.95
CA MET A 315 16.30 21.26 -1.31
C MET A 315 16.16 21.31 0.22
N ASN A 316 16.53 22.44 0.82
CA ASN A 316 16.39 22.66 2.25
C ASN A 316 14.93 22.60 2.70
N ASP A 317 14.04 23.26 1.96
CA ASP A 317 12.62 23.27 2.26
C ASP A 317 12.01 21.85 2.09
N PHE A 318 12.44 21.10 1.07
CA PHE A 318 12.06 19.70 0.87
C PHE A 318 12.47 18.82 2.06
N ILE A 319 13.73 18.88 2.50
CA ILE A 319 14.22 18.04 3.60
C ILE A 319 13.49 18.37 4.89
N LEU A 320 13.27 19.67 5.18
CA LEU A 320 12.57 20.06 6.40
C LEU A 320 11.08 19.74 6.40
N GLN A 321 10.43 19.79 5.25
CA GLN A 321 9.02 19.39 5.12
C GLN A 321 8.84 17.88 5.31
N ASN A 322 9.82 17.09 4.92
CA ASN A 322 9.77 15.62 4.98
C ASN A 322 10.60 15.02 6.12
N LYS A 323 11.03 15.83 7.10
CA LYS A 323 11.94 15.39 8.16
C LYS A 323 11.44 14.19 8.96
N ASP A 324 10.14 14.13 9.25
CA ASP A 324 9.55 13.04 10.03
C ASP A 324 9.61 11.72 9.26
N MET A 325 9.43 11.76 7.94
CA MET A 325 9.59 10.61 7.05
C MET A 325 11.05 10.10 7.07
N PHE A 326 12.03 11.00 6.97
CA PHE A 326 13.43 10.62 7.00
C PHE A 326 13.85 10.02 8.34
N LEU A 327 13.39 10.60 9.46
CA LEU A 327 13.66 10.07 10.79
C LEU A 327 12.98 8.72 11.02
N ALA A 328 11.77 8.52 10.50
CA ALA A 328 11.08 7.23 10.59
C ALA A 328 11.81 6.13 9.81
N ALA A 329 12.29 6.43 8.60
CA ALA A 329 13.07 5.49 7.79
C ALA A 329 14.41 5.12 8.45
N GLU A 330 15.09 6.10 9.08
CA GLU A 330 16.32 5.84 9.83
C GLU A 330 16.07 4.97 11.07
N ALA A 331 15.04 5.28 11.85
CA ALA A 331 14.66 4.50 13.03
C ALA A 331 14.29 3.05 12.65
N GLU A 332 13.65 2.86 11.51
CA GLU A 332 13.33 1.53 11.00
C GLU A 332 14.59 0.73 10.64
N LYS A 333 15.57 1.36 9.99
CA LYS A 333 16.87 0.75 9.71
C LYS A 333 17.62 0.40 10.99
N GLU A 334 17.55 1.27 11.99
CA GLU A 334 18.16 1.02 13.31
C GLU A 334 17.50 -0.19 14.00
N GLU A 335 16.17 -0.27 14.00
CA GLU A 335 15.40 -1.40 14.57
C GLU A 335 15.81 -2.74 13.93
N LEU A 336 16.10 -2.72 12.63
CA LEU A 336 16.48 -3.89 11.85
C LEU A 336 18.00 -4.20 11.90
N GLY A 337 18.81 -3.34 12.52
CA GLY A 337 20.27 -3.49 12.56
C GLY A 337 20.96 -3.22 11.21
N LEU A 338 20.30 -2.49 10.30
CA LEU A 338 20.78 -2.21 8.94
C LEU A 338 21.61 -0.91 8.83
N LEU A 339 21.74 -0.13 9.91
CA LEU A 339 22.59 1.06 9.91
C LEU A 339 24.06 0.68 9.89
N ASN A 340 24.78 1.17 8.88
CA ASN A 340 26.24 1.10 8.86
C ASN A 340 26.86 2.11 9.86
N ASP A 341 28.17 2.04 10.07
CA ASP A 341 28.86 2.88 11.06
C ASP A 341 28.87 4.36 10.66
N ASP A 342 28.82 4.68 9.36
CA ASP A 342 28.75 6.06 8.87
C ASP A 342 27.36 6.63 9.12
N ASP A 343 26.30 5.87 8.87
CA ASP A 343 24.92 6.25 9.17
C ASP A 343 24.73 6.50 10.68
N LYS A 344 25.33 5.67 11.55
CA LYS A 344 25.29 5.89 13.01
C LYS A 344 25.97 7.16 13.46
N ASN A 345 27.02 7.60 12.74
CA ASN A 345 27.79 8.78 13.10
C ASN A 345 27.21 10.08 12.57
N PHE A 346 26.57 10.06 11.43
CA PHE A 346 26.07 11.28 10.80
C PHE A 346 24.56 11.23 10.52
N GLY A 347 24.04 10.15 9.98
CA GLY A 347 22.63 9.83 9.74
C GLY A 347 21.72 10.96 9.23
N MET A 348 20.47 10.66 9.06
CA MET A 348 19.43 11.63 8.67
C MET A 348 19.21 12.71 9.71
N LYS A 349 19.36 12.38 10.99
CA LYS A 349 19.28 13.37 12.07
C LYS A 349 20.34 14.46 11.93
N GLY A 350 21.58 14.09 11.63
CA GLY A 350 22.68 15.04 11.38
C GLY A 350 22.41 15.91 10.14
N LEU A 351 21.89 15.31 9.07
CA LEU A 351 21.50 16.04 7.87
C LEU A 351 20.40 17.07 8.17
N ILE A 352 19.36 16.68 8.86
CA ILE A 352 18.25 17.57 9.26
C ILE A 352 18.78 18.74 10.12
N GLU A 353 19.66 18.49 11.08
CA GLU A 353 20.24 19.54 11.92
C GLU A 353 21.03 20.58 11.09
N ILE A 354 21.75 20.14 10.03
CA ILE A 354 22.42 21.04 9.11
C ILE A 354 21.42 21.92 8.36
N HIS A 355 20.34 21.31 7.85
CA HIS A 355 19.32 22.04 7.11
C HIS A 355 18.54 23.02 8.01
N GLU A 356 18.30 22.70 9.27
CA GLU A 356 17.72 23.63 10.24
C GLU A 356 18.66 24.82 10.54
N LYS A 357 19.97 24.56 10.65
CA LYS A 357 20.97 25.63 10.80
C LYS A 357 21.05 26.53 9.58
N TYR A 358 21.02 25.93 8.39
CA TYR A 358 20.99 26.67 7.12
C TYR A 358 19.76 27.57 7.04
N LYS A 359 18.58 27.05 7.36
CA LYS A 359 17.34 27.84 7.39
C LYS A 359 17.44 29.03 8.33
N LYS A 360 17.92 28.83 9.55
CA LYS A 360 18.12 29.89 10.54
C LYS A 360 19.09 30.98 10.05
N TRP A 361 20.14 30.59 9.35
CA TRP A 361 21.09 31.53 8.74
C TRP A 361 20.43 32.32 7.63
N ARG A 362 19.78 31.65 6.70
CA ARG A 362 19.04 32.26 5.58
C ARG A 362 18.04 33.30 6.04
N ASP A 363 17.20 32.94 7.02
CA ASP A 363 16.15 33.80 7.54
C ASP A 363 16.71 35.08 8.22
N LYS A 364 17.97 35.04 8.71
CA LYS A 364 18.67 36.22 9.24
C LYS A 364 19.21 37.12 8.15
N GLU A 365 19.71 36.57 7.05
CA GLU A 365 20.22 37.34 5.92
C GLU A 365 19.13 38.05 5.12
N GLN A 366 17.89 37.62 5.23
CA GLN A 366 16.73 38.21 4.56
C GLN A 366 16.03 39.30 5.40
N GLN A 367 16.43 39.50 6.66
CA GLN A 367 15.97 40.57 7.56
C GLN A 367 16.92 41.77 7.51
#